data_57df68d8a49a619f705931af623e7a55
#
_entry.id   57df68d8a49a619f705931af623e7a55
#
_cell.length_a   1.000
_cell.length_b   1.000
_cell.length_c   1.000
_cell.angle_alpha   90.00
_cell.angle_beta   90.00
_cell.angle_gamma   90.00
#
_symmetry.space_group_name_H-M   'P 1'
#
loop_
_entity.id
_entity.type
_entity.pdbx_description
1 polymer ?
#
loop_
_entity_poly.entity_id
_entity_poly.type
_entity_poly.pdbx_seq_one_letter_code
_entity_poly.pdbx_strand_id
1 'polypeptide(L)'
;YQSRFRHILVDEFQDTNQLQYKWLKLLAGVGTKDAAAVFVVGDDDQSIYAFRGAYTGNMKDFERDFGISKVIKLEQNYRSHGNILDAANALIENNSQRLGKNLWTVEGKGEPIRVYNAPNDFDEAAFIVEEVKTLRAEGTALSEIALLYRSNAQSRVLEHSLFNAAIPYRVYGGMRFFDRQEIKHALAYLRLIANPDDDSALLRVINFPARGIGARSLEQLQDDARLQGGSLWTAALQKCGGEAEIMQEPSKALKGIPGFVHLIVTMRQNCNTLPLPQIVEH
;
A
#
# COMPACT_ATOMS: atom_id res chain seq x y z
N TYR A 1 -14.60 -28.09 -6.84
CA TYR A 1 -14.17 -26.96 -7.71
C TYR A 1 -13.59 -27.49 -9.04
N GLN A 2 -12.74 -28.52 -9.05
CA GLN A 2 -12.11 -29.07 -10.25
C GLN A 2 -13.14 -29.54 -11.31
N SER A 3 -14.24 -30.17 -10.88
CA SER A 3 -15.32 -30.58 -11.78
C SER A 3 -16.15 -29.41 -12.34
N ARG A 4 -16.14 -28.26 -11.64
CA ARG A 4 -16.91 -27.06 -12.02
C ARG A 4 -16.18 -26.15 -12.98
N PHE A 5 -14.87 -25.95 -12.79
CA PHE A 5 -14.05 -25.06 -13.61
C PHE A 5 -13.23 -25.86 -14.61
N ARG A 6 -13.71 -25.91 -15.84
CA ARG A 6 -13.04 -26.62 -16.96
C ARG A 6 -12.02 -25.74 -17.69
N HIS A 7 -12.15 -24.42 -17.57
CA HIS A 7 -11.26 -23.43 -18.14
C HIS A 7 -10.92 -22.39 -17.08
N ILE A 8 -9.65 -22.07 -16.92
CA ILE A 8 -9.14 -21.11 -15.98
C ILE A 8 -8.28 -20.12 -16.74
N LEU A 9 -8.61 -18.83 -16.66
CA LEU A 9 -7.83 -17.74 -17.24
C LEU A 9 -7.19 -16.95 -16.09
N VAL A 10 -5.89 -16.71 -16.22
CA VAL A 10 -5.12 -15.92 -15.24
C VAL A 10 -4.46 -14.78 -15.97
N ASP A 11 -4.74 -13.56 -15.51
CA ASP A 11 -4.10 -12.35 -16.02
C ASP A 11 -3.01 -11.89 -15.03
N GLU A 12 -2.09 -11.06 -15.51
CA GLU A 12 -0.96 -10.51 -14.74
C GLU A 12 -0.20 -11.60 -13.95
N PHE A 13 0.07 -12.72 -14.62
CA PHE A 13 0.61 -13.92 -13.97
C PHE A 13 1.97 -13.69 -13.29
N GLN A 14 2.79 -12.75 -13.79
CA GLN A 14 4.06 -12.36 -13.19
C GLN A 14 3.93 -11.82 -11.75
N ASP A 15 2.74 -11.35 -11.36
CA ASP A 15 2.49 -10.78 -10.03
C ASP A 15 2.07 -11.84 -9.01
N THR A 16 1.96 -13.11 -9.43
CA THR A 16 1.57 -14.21 -8.55
C THR A 16 2.69 -14.62 -7.61
N ASN A 17 2.33 -14.87 -6.34
CA ASN A 17 3.24 -15.48 -5.38
C ASN A 17 3.18 -17.02 -5.45
N GLN A 18 4.12 -17.68 -4.78
CA GLN A 18 4.19 -19.15 -4.77
C GLN A 18 2.94 -19.83 -4.20
N LEU A 19 2.27 -19.21 -3.23
CA LEU A 19 1.06 -19.75 -2.62
C LEU A 19 -0.12 -19.69 -3.60
N GLN A 20 -0.27 -18.56 -4.31
CA GLN A 20 -1.28 -18.38 -5.37
C GLN A 20 -1.03 -19.38 -6.51
N TYR A 21 0.21 -19.59 -6.90
CA TYR A 21 0.56 -20.58 -7.90
C TYR A 21 0.20 -22.02 -7.45
N LYS A 22 0.54 -22.40 -6.22
CA LYS A 22 0.13 -23.70 -5.64
C LYS A 22 -1.38 -23.85 -5.59
N TRP A 23 -2.10 -22.80 -5.24
CA TRP A 23 -3.56 -22.79 -5.25
C TRP A 23 -4.11 -23.00 -6.66
N LEU A 24 -3.54 -22.32 -7.67
CA LEU A 24 -3.89 -22.51 -9.09
C LEU A 24 -3.72 -23.96 -9.52
N LYS A 25 -2.59 -24.58 -9.20
CA LYS A 25 -2.33 -26.01 -9.52
C LYS A 25 -3.37 -26.93 -8.91
N LEU A 26 -3.73 -26.72 -7.64
CA LEU A 26 -4.77 -27.49 -6.95
C LEU A 26 -6.13 -27.28 -7.59
N LEU A 27 -6.49 -26.04 -7.91
CA LEU A 27 -7.75 -25.71 -8.56
C LEU A 27 -7.87 -26.34 -9.94
N ALA A 28 -6.78 -26.29 -10.71
CA ALA A 28 -6.70 -26.87 -12.06
C ALA A 28 -6.69 -28.39 -12.06
N GLY A 29 -6.39 -29.03 -10.93
CA GLY A 29 -6.30 -30.49 -10.84
C GLY A 29 -5.13 -31.05 -11.65
N VAL A 30 -3.98 -30.40 -11.64
CA VAL A 30 -2.79 -30.86 -12.37
C VAL A 30 -2.44 -32.28 -12.01
N GLY A 31 -2.23 -33.13 -13.03
CA GLY A 31 -1.93 -34.56 -12.85
C GLY A 31 -3.17 -35.47 -12.67
N THR A 32 -4.37 -34.92 -12.67
CA THR A 32 -5.63 -35.71 -12.64
C THR A 32 -6.22 -35.89 -14.05
N LYS A 33 -7.13 -36.87 -14.19
CA LYS A 33 -7.82 -37.13 -15.48
C LYS A 33 -8.77 -35.98 -15.87
N ASP A 34 -9.24 -35.22 -14.88
CA ASP A 34 -10.20 -34.14 -15.06
C ASP A 34 -9.56 -32.74 -14.95
N ALA A 35 -8.27 -32.65 -15.25
CA ALA A 35 -7.54 -31.38 -15.20
C ALA A 35 -8.20 -30.30 -16.08
N ALA A 36 -8.33 -29.11 -15.55
CA ALA A 36 -8.83 -27.93 -16.27
C ALA A 36 -7.78 -27.44 -17.28
N ALA A 37 -8.24 -26.89 -18.39
CA ALA A 37 -7.39 -26.12 -19.29
C ALA A 37 -7.07 -24.77 -18.66
N VAL A 38 -5.79 -24.47 -18.49
CA VAL A 38 -5.33 -23.19 -17.90
C VAL A 38 -4.66 -22.35 -18.97
N PHE A 39 -5.08 -21.09 -19.05
CA PHE A 39 -4.50 -20.09 -19.94
C PHE A 39 -4.00 -18.95 -19.08
N VAL A 40 -2.72 -18.60 -19.18
CA VAL A 40 -2.11 -17.51 -18.45
C VAL A 40 -1.63 -16.42 -19.39
N VAL A 41 -1.81 -15.17 -18.98
CA VAL A 41 -1.24 -14.00 -19.64
C VAL A 41 -0.39 -13.26 -18.61
N GLY A 42 0.76 -12.80 -19.04
CA GLY A 42 1.67 -12.07 -18.17
C GLY A 42 2.87 -11.51 -18.93
N ASP A 43 3.59 -10.65 -18.27
CA ASP A 43 4.77 -9.96 -18.77
C ASP A 43 5.85 -9.95 -17.69
N ASP A 44 6.85 -10.81 -17.84
CA ASP A 44 7.96 -10.92 -16.90
C ASP A 44 8.73 -9.61 -16.73
N ASP A 45 8.79 -8.78 -17.79
CA ASP A 45 9.43 -7.47 -17.76
C ASP A 45 8.64 -6.44 -16.91
N GLN A 46 7.36 -6.72 -16.60
CA GLN A 46 6.51 -5.89 -15.72
C GLN A 46 6.41 -6.41 -14.29
N SER A 47 7.18 -7.41 -13.91
CA SER A 47 7.17 -7.95 -12.55
C SER A 47 7.83 -6.99 -11.56
N ILE A 48 7.02 -6.14 -10.92
CA ILE A 48 7.46 -5.13 -9.97
C ILE A 48 7.00 -5.39 -8.52
N TYR A 49 6.33 -6.52 -8.26
CA TYR A 49 5.77 -6.85 -6.94
C TYR A 49 6.54 -7.91 -6.16
N ALA A 50 7.85 -8.08 -6.42
CA ALA A 50 8.69 -8.99 -5.65
C ALA A 50 8.66 -8.70 -4.13
N PHE A 51 8.59 -7.43 -3.73
CA PHE A 51 8.44 -6.99 -2.34
C PHE A 51 7.10 -7.41 -1.68
N ARG A 52 6.10 -7.82 -2.48
CA ARG A 52 4.82 -8.41 -2.02
C ARG A 52 4.83 -9.93 -2.12
N GLY A 53 5.96 -10.54 -2.48
CA GLY A 53 6.12 -11.97 -2.62
C GLY A 53 5.81 -12.53 -4.02
N ALA A 54 5.63 -11.67 -5.04
CA ALA A 54 5.56 -12.13 -6.43
C ALA A 54 6.86 -12.86 -6.79
N TYR A 55 6.71 -13.94 -7.54
CA TYR A 55 7.82 -14.81 -7.90
C TYR A 55 7.81 -15.12 -9.40
N THR A 56 8.71 -14.51 -10.13
CA THR A 56 8.83 -14.65 -11.59
C THR A 56 9.13 -16.08 -12.03
N GLY A 57 9.73 -16.89 -11.16
CA GLY A 57 9.96 -18.32 -11.41
C GLY A 57 8.68 -19.11 -11.66
N ASN A 58 7.51 -18.61 -11.22
CA ASN A 58 6.23 -19.24 -11.48
C ASN A 58 5.96 -19.41 -12.99
N MET A 59 6.46 -18.53 -13.86
CA MET A 59 6.29 -18.66 -15.31
C MET A 59 7.01 -19.90 -15.86
N LYS A 60 8.26 -20.13 -15.45
CA LYS A 60 9.02 -21.35 -15.82
C LYS A 60 8.42 -22.59 -15.19
N ASP A 61 7.97 -22.50 -13.95
CA ASP A 61 7.29 -23.59 -13.27
C ASP A 61 5.97 -23.96 -13.96
N PHE A 62 5.22 -22.96 -14.45
CA PHE A 62 4.00 -23.17 -15.22
C PHE A 62 4.26 -23.94 -16.52
N GLU A 63 5.27 -23.55 -17.29
CA GLU A 63 5.65 -24.26 -18.52
C GLU A 63 5.93 -25.73 -18.24
N ARG A 64 6.71 -26.02 -17.19
CA ARG A 64 7.05 -27.39 -16.77
C ARG A 64 5.83 -28.16 -16.26
N ASP A 65 5.09 -27.59 -15.31
CA ASP A 65 4.05 -28.29 -14.55
C ASP A 65 2.77 -28.55 -15.39
N PHE A 66 2.52 -27.71 -16.39
CA PHE A 66 1.39 -27.85 -17.32
C PHE A 66 1.81 -28.40 -18.69
N GLY A 67 3.08 -28.73 -18.90
CA GLY A 67 3.59 -29.31 -20.15
C GLY A 67 3.45 -28.40 -21.36
N ILE A 68 3.66 -27.10 -21.16
CA ILE A 68 3.51 -26.09 -22.23
C ILE A 68 4.65 -26.22 -23.21
N SER A 69 4.30 -26.55 -24.46
CA SER A 69 5.27 -26.72 -25.56
C SER A 69 5.54 -25.42 -26.34
N LYS A 70 4.67 -24.42 -26.22
CA LYS A 70 4.77 -23.18 -27.00
C LYS A 70 4.28 -22.00 -26.18
N VAL A 71 5.15 -21.02 -26.03
CA VAL A 71 4.81 -19.69 -25.49
C VAL A 71 4.60 -18.72 -26.64
N ILE A 72 3.47 -18.02 -26.65
CA ILE A 72 3.15 -17.01 -27.67
C ILE A 72 3.59 -15.67 -27.13
N LYS A 73 4.46 -14.96 -27.87
CA LYS A 73 4.93 -13.61 -27.51
C LYS A 73 4.15 -12.58 -28.31
N LEU A 74 3.55 -11.60 -27.61
CA LEU A 74 2.88 -10.47 -28.21
C LEU A 74 3.84 -9.27 -28.16
N GLU A 75 4.54 -9.01 -29.26
CA GLU A 75 5.60 -8.00 -29.32
C GLU A 75 5.14 -6.68 -29.96
N GLN A 76 4.07 -6.70 -30.73
CA GLN A 76 3.49 -5.50 -31.30
C GLN A 76 2.73 -4.71 -30.24
N ASN A 77 3.12 -3.47 -30.03
CA ASN A 77 2.50 -2.52 -29.11
C ASN A 77 1.58 -1.58 -29.89
N TYR A 78 0.39 -1.34 -29.37
CA TYR A 78 -0.66 -0.47 -29.94
C TYR A 78 -0.95 0.75 -29.05
N ARG A 79 -0.20 0.91 -27.95
CA ARG A 79 -0.42 1.97 -26.95
C ARG A 79 0.53 3.12 -27.10
N SER A 80 1.79 2.85 -27.44
CA SER A 80 2.89 3.80 -27.33
C SER A 80 3.59 4.00 -28.67
N HIS A 81 4.11 5.22 -28.87
CA HIS A 81 5.00 5.53 -29.98
C HIS A 81 6.40 4.91 -29.80
N GLY A 82 7.14 4.83 -30.92
CA GLY A 82 8.44 4.16 -30.98
C GLY A 82 9.48 4.71 -29.98
N ASN A 83 9.57 6.02 -29.76
CA ASN A 83 10.51 6.59 -28.81
C ASN A 83 10.34 6.06 -27.38
N ILE A 84 9.10 5.81 -26.96
CA ILE A 84 8.78 5.25 -25.64
C ILE A 84 9.21 3.78 -25.60
N LEU A 85 8.92 3.02 -26.65
CA LEU A 85 9.28 1.60 -26.73
C LEU A 85 10.80 1.41 -26.83
N ASP A 86 11.50 2.24 -27.59
CA ASP A 86 12.95 2.20 -27.70
C ASP A 86 13.60 2.41 -26.32
N ALA A 87 13.13 3.41 -25.57
CA ALA A 87 13.61 3.65 -24.22
C ALA A 87 13.29 2.50 -23.25
N ALA A 88 12.08 1.92 -23.32
CA ALA A 88 11.67 0.80 -22.50
C ALA A 88 12.49 -0.45 -22.82
N ASN A 89 12.71 -0.77 -24.11
CA ASN A 89 13.54 -1.88 -24.54
C ASN A 89 14.99 -1.71 -24.04
N ALA A 90 15.59 -0.53 -24.23
CA ALA A 90 16.94 -0.26 -23.77
C ALA A 90 17.09 -0.38 -22.24
N LEU A 91 16.08 0.06 -21.47
CA LEU A 91 16.09 -0.08 -20.02
C LEU A 91 16.04 -1.55 -19.60
N ILE A 92 15.13 -2.32 -20.18
CA ILE A 92 14.88 -3.70 -19.77
C ILE A 92 15.96 -4.69 -20.24
N GLU A 93 16.76 -4.35 -21.23
CA GLU A 93 17.93 -5.14 -21.68
C GLU A 93 18.94 -5.39 -20.57
N ASN A 94 18.99 -4.54 -19.55
CA ASN A 94 19.84 -4.73 -18.38
C ASN A 94 19.43 -5.92 -17.51
N ASN A 95 18.24 -6.48 -17.71
CA ASN A 95 17.77 -7.66 -16.99
C ASN A 95 18.19 -8.95 -17.72
N SER A 96 19.07 -9.73 -17.10
CA SER A 96 19.63 -10.96 -17.71
C SER A 96 18.71 -12.19 -17.66
N GLN A 97 17.66 -12.19 -16.84
CA GLN A 97 16.81 -13.37 -16.58
C GLN A 97 15.41 -13.30 -17.21
N ARG A 98 15.24 -12.53 -18.27
CA ARG A 98 13.97 -12.33 -18.95
C ARG A 98 13.68 -13.41 -19.98
N LEU A 99 12.39 -13.62 -20.31
CA LEU A 99 11.96 -14.49 -21.41
C LEU A 99 12.33 -13.93 -22.79
N GLY A 100 12.74 -12.68 -22.84
CA GLY A 100 13.21 -11.97 -24.03
C GLY A 100 12.10 -11.70 -25.03
N LYS A 101 11.72 -10.45 -25.16
CA LYS A 101 10.87 -9.90 -26.21
C LYS A 101 11.38 -8.51 -26.55
N ASN A 102 11.00 -7.99 -27.71
CA ASN A 102 11.32 -6.66 -28.15
C ASN A 102 10.05 -5.97 -28.63
N LEU A 103 9.61 -4.95 -27.92
CA LEU A 103 8.37 -4.24 -28.27
C LEU A 103 8.61 -3.33 -29.48
N TRP A 104 7.67 -3.38 -30.41
CA TRP A 104 7.67 -2.53 -31.60
C TRP A 104 6.27 -1.99 -31.90
N THR A 105 6.18 -0.93 -32.68
CA THR A 105 4.90 -0.31 -33.07
C THR A 105 4.93 0.18 -34.52
N VAL A 106 3.74 0.34 -35.10
CA VAL A 106 3.55 0.97 -36.40
C VAL A 106 3.25 2.47 -36.30
N GLU A 107 3.05 3.00 -35.08
CA GLU A 107 2.63 4.39 -34.83
C GLU A 107 3.75 5.43 -35.01
N GLY A 108 4.91 5.05 -35.55
CA GLY A 108 6.05 5.96 -35.73
C GLY A 108 6.74 6.33 -34.42
N LYS A 109 7.66 7.30 -34.48
CA LYS A 109 8.53 7.62 -33.33
C LYS A 109 7.85 8.46 -32.25
N GLY A 110 6.93 9.33 -32.60
CA GLY A 110 6.33 10.26 -31.66
C GLY A 110 7.29 11.37 -31.18
N GLU A 111 6.90 12.08 -30.14
CA GLU A 111 7.72 13.13 -29.53
C GLU A 111 8.89 12.56 -28.70
N PRO A 112 10.05 13.26 -28.65
CA PRO A 112 11.16 12.88 -27.78
C PRO A 112 10.76 12.87 -26.31
N ILE A 113 11.32 11.93 -25.54
CA ILE A 113 11.18 11.91 -24.08
C ILE A 113 11.97 13.09 -23.52
N ARG A 114 11.31 13.93 -22.72
CA ARG A 114 11.94 15.07 -22.03
C ARG A 114 12.36 14.63 -20.61
N VAL A 115 13.58 15.01 -20.22
CA VAL A 115 14.11 14.77 -18.89
C VAL A 115 14.35 16.12 -18.21
N TYR A 116 13.76 16.31 -17.04
CA TYR A 116 13.96 17.47 -16.21
C TYR A 116 14.59 17.06 -14.88
N ASN A 117 15.68 17.67 -14.51
CA ASN A 117 16.36 17.43 -13.24
C ASN A 117 16.13 18.64 -12.32
N ALA A 118 15.21 18.52 -11.40
CA ALA A 118 14.89 19.56 -10.42
C ALA A 118 15.91 19.61 -9.28
N PRO A 119 16.21 20.78 -8.72
CA PRO A 119 17.06 20.92 -7.52
C PRO A 119 16.45 20.31 -6.26
N ASN A 120 15.13 20.28 -6.15
CA ASN A 120 14.37 19.73 -5.04
C ASN A 120 12.96 19.31 -5.47
N ASP A 121 12.20 18.70 -4.58
CA ASP A 121 10.86 18.19 -4.83
C ASP A 121 9.79 19.27 -5.06
N PHE A 122 9.99 20.48 -4.53
CA PHE A 122 9.09 21.61 -4.78
C PHE A 122 9.27 22.15 -6.21
N ASP A 123 10.50 22.26 -6.69
CA ASP A 123 10.80 22.67 -8.06
C ASP A 123 10.33 21.60 -9.06
N GLU A 124 10.47 20.31 -8.74
CA GLU A 124 9.90 19.22 -9.52
C GLU A 124 8.38 19.37 -9.65
N ALA A 125 7.69 19.58 -8.54
CA ALA A 125 6.24 19.74 -8.53
C ALA A 125 5.79 21.02 -9.25
N ALA A 126 6.54 22.11 -9.14
CA ALA A 126 6.26 23.34 -9.86
C ALA A 126 6.38 23.15 -11.39
N PHE A 127 7.45 22.47 -11.84
CA PHE A 127 7.62 22.09 -13.24
C PHE A 127 6.44 21.26 -13.75
N ILE A 128 6.03 20.25 -12.99
CA ILE A 128 4.90 19.38 -13.36
C ILE A 128 3.60 20.19 -13.48
N VAL A 129 3.34 21.13 -12.55
CA VAL A 129 2.16 21.99 -12.60
C VAL A 129 2.14 22.84 -13.86
N GLU A 130 3.29 23.42 -14.25
CA GLU A 130 3.39 24.23 -15.47
C GLU A 130 3.21 23.38 -16.75
N GLU A 131 3.78 22.16 -16.79
CA GLU A 131 3.55 21.22 -17.90
C GLU A 131 2.07 20.84 -18.02
N VAL A 132 1.38 20.56 -16.90
CA VAL A 132 -0.06 20.26 -16.92
C VAL A 132 -0.87 21.44 -17.43
N LYS A 133 -0.53 22.68 -17.04
CA LYS A 133 -1.19 23.88 -17.54
C LYS A 133 -0.98 24.06 -19.04
N THR A 134 0.25 23.84 -19.50
CA THR A 134 0.61 23.96 -20.93
C THR A 134 -0.17 22.94 -21.76
N LEU A 135 -0.14 21.67 -21.39
CA LEU A 135 -0.90 20.62 -22.08
C LEU A 135 -2.41 20.91 -22.11
N ARG A 136 -2.94 21.42 -21.00
CA ARG A 136 -4.35 21.82 -20.93
C ARG A 136 -4.67 22.99 -21.87
N ALA A 137 -3.77 23.98 -21.97
CA ALA A 137 -3.93 25.12 -22.88
C ALA A 137 -3.87 24.68 -24.36
N GLU A 138 -3.11 23.63 -24.66
CA GLU A 138 -3.02 22.97 -25.96
C GLU A 138 -4.24 22.06 -26.28
N GLY A 139 -5.14 21.89 -25.33
CA GLY A 139 -6.39 21.15 -25.53
C GLY A 139 -6.39 19.73 -24.96
N THR A 140 -5.33 19.29 -24.30
CA THR A 140 -5.29 17.97 -23.65
C THR A 140 -6.23 17.95 -22.43
N ALA A 141 -7.13 16.97 -22.36
CA ALA A 141 -7.99 16.81 -21.21
C ALA A 141 -7.21 16.34 -19.99
N LEU A 142 -7.55 16.84 -18.79
CA LEU A 142 -6.86 16.42 -17.56
C LEU A 142 -6.98 14.91 -17.29
N SER A 143 -8.01 14.24 -17.79
CA SER A 143 -8.18 12.79 -17.74
C SER A 143 -7.14 12.02 -18.56
N GLU A 144 -6.48 12.67 -19.50
CA GLU A 144 -5.43 12.09 -20.36
C GLU A 144 -4.01 12.32 -19.79
N ILE A 145 -3.90 12.99 -18.63
CA ILE A 145 -2.63 13.28 -17.99
C ILE A 145 -2.49 12.40 -16.76
N ALA A 146 -1.39 11.66 -16.66
CA ALA A 146 -1.07 10.84 -15.51
C ALA A 146 0.29 11.20 -14.90
N LEU A 147 0.34 11.30 -13.57
CA LEU A 147 1.58 11.47 -12.81
C LEU A 147 1.93 10.17 -12.12
N LEU A 148 3.11 9.62 -12.43
CA LEU A 148 3.60 8.38 -11.84
C LEU A 148 4.76 8.69 -10.89
N TYR A 149 4.76 8.09 -9.71
CA TYR A 149 5.82 8.26 -8.71
C TYR A 149 6.14 6.94 -8.01
N ARG A 150 7.36 6.80 -7.49
CA ARG A 150 7.86 5.56 -6.90
C ARG A 150 7.33 5.31 -5.50
N SER A 151 7.14 6.33 -4.69
CA SER A 151 6.72 6.18 -3.30
C SER A 151 5.60 7.14 -2.94
N ASN A 152 4.74 6.72 -2.00
CA ASN A 152 3.62 7.54 -1.53
C ASN A 152 4.08 8.85 -0.84
N ALA A 153 5.32 8.94 -0.38
CA ALA A 153 5.87 10.16 0.19
C ALA A 153 5.90 11.30 -0.84
N GLN A 154 6.22 10.98 -2.09
CA GLN A 154 6.30 11.96 -3.20
C GLN A 154 4.92 12.55 -3.54
N SER A 155 3.82 11.80 -3.35
CA SER A 155 2.49 12.31 -3.70
C SER A 155 2.10 13.57 -2.94
N ARG A 156 2.59 13.75 -1.70
CA ARG A 156 2.20 14.87 -0.84
C ARG A 156 2.56 16.23 -1.46
N VAL A 157 3.77 16.39 -1.97
CA VAL A 157 4.22 17.64 -2.58
C VAL A 157 3.48 17.90 -3.88
N LEU A 158 3.29 16.86 -4.71
CA LEU A 158 2.51 16.92 -5.95
C LEU A 158 1.05 17.31 -5.69
N GLU A 159 0.39 16.64 -4.75
CA GLU A 159 -1.00 16.94 -4.37
C GLU A 159 -1.17 18.37 -3.87
N HIS A 160 -0.24 18.83 -3.01
CA HIS A 160 -0.24 20.21 -2.51
C HIS A 160 -0.08 21.24 -3.63
N SER A 161 0.84 20.99 -4.56
CA SER A 161 1.11 21.91 -5.68
C SER A 161 -0.06 21.96 -6.69
N LEU A 162 -0.68 20.81 -6.99
CA LEU A 162 -1.87 20.75 -7.84
C LEU A 162 -3.06 21.44 -7.18
N PHE A 163 -3.26 21.24 -5.87
CA PHE A 163 -4.31 21.89 -5.11
C PHE A 163 -4.16 23.42 -5.12
N ASN A 164 -2.95 23.94 -4.85
CA ASN A 164 -2.67 25.36 -4.85
C ASN A 164 -2.85 25.99 -6.25
N ALA A 165 -2.59 25.22 -7.30
CA ALA A 165 -2.81 25.63 -8.68
C ALA A 165 -4.27 25.47 -9.15
N ALA A 166 -5.18 25.05 -8.28
CA ALA A 166 -6.58 24.75 -8.59
C ALA A 166 -6.75 23.75 -9.75
N ILE A 167 -5.83 22.78 -9.86
CA ILE A 167 -5.90 21.69 -10.83
C ILE A 167 -6.56 20.48 -10.13
N PRO A 168 -7.75 20.04 -10.57
CA PRO A 168 -8.38 18.86 -10.00
C PRO A 168 -7.58 17.59 -10.33
N TYR A 169 -7.39 16.73 -9.35
CA TYR A 169 -6.65 15.48 -9.48
C TYR A 169 -7.32 14.32 -8.74
N ARG A 170 -6.93 13.12 -9.07
CA ARG A 170 -7.36 11.88 -8.40
C ARG A 170 -6.16 10.97 -8.15
N VAL A 171 -6.01 10.48 -6.92
CA VAL A 171 -4.98 9.51 -6.56
C VAL A 171 -5.54 8.10 -6.73
N TYR A 172 -4.84 7.26 -7.52
CA TYR A 172 -5.18 5.86 -7.74
C TYR A 172 -4.13 4.95 -7.07
N GLY A 173 -4.61 3.82 -6.54
CA GLY A 173 -3.71 2.79 -5.99
C GLY A 173 -2.96 3.16 -4.72
N GLY A 174 -3.00 4.44 -4.32
CA GLY A 174 -2.49 4.92 -3.04
C GLY A 174 -3.59 4.93 -1.98
N MET A 175 -3.24 4.64 -0.73
CA MET A 175 -4.14 4.99 0.37
C MET A 175 -4.28 6.52 0.39
N ARG A 176 -5.51 7.01 0.42
CA ARG A 176 -5.76 8.41 0.73
C ARG A 176 -4.98 8.76 1.99
N PHE A 177 -4.57 10.01 2.16
CA PHE A 177 -3.78 10.44 3.32
C PHE A 177 -4.31 9.86 4.63
N PHE A 178 -5.62 9.93 4.86
CA PHE A 178 -6.29 9.38 6.04
C PHE A 178 -6.37 7.83 6.10
N ASP A 179 -6.04 7.14 5.02
CA ASP A 179 -6.01 5.67 4.98
C ASP A 179 -4.64 5.10 5.32
N ARG A 180 -3.61 5.92 5.37
CA ARG A 180 -2.26 5.52 5.75
C ARG A 180 -2.21 5.06 7.20
N GLN A 181 -1.43 4.02 7.49
CA GLN A 181 -1.36 3.41 8.82
C GLN A 181 -0.91 4.42 9.88
N GLU A 182 0.11 5.21 9.58
CA GLU A 182 0.63 6.25 10.46
C GLU A 182 -0.42 7.30 10.81
N ILE A 183 -1.24 7.70 9.83
CA ILE A 183 -2.32 8.66 10.03
C ILE A 183 -3.45 8.04 10.86
N LYS A 184 -3.81 6.80 10.57
CA LYS A 184 -4.80 6.05 11.35
C LYS A 184 -4.36 5.87 12.81
N HIS A 185 -3.06 5.68 13.07
CA HIS A 185 -2.53 5.61 14.42
C HIS A 185 -2.61 6.97 15.11
N ALA A 186 -2.17 8.06 14.45
CA ALA A 186 -2.27 9.41 15.01
C ALA A 186 -3.72 9.79 15.32
N LEU A 187 -4.66 9.54 14.40
CA LEU A 187 -6.08 9.77 14.63
C LEU A 187 -6.64 8.92 15.79
N ALA A 188 -6.17 7.68 15.95
CA ALA A 188 -6.59 6.84 17.06
C ALA A 188 -6.12 7.40 18.42
N TYR A 189 -4.90 7.95 18.51
CA TYR A 189 -4.45 8.67 19.70
C TYR A 189 -5.32 9.91 19.98
N LEU A 190 -5.59 10.75 18.96
CA LEU A 190 -6.46 11.92 19.12
C LEU A 190 -7.88 11.54 19.58
N ARG A 191 -8.42 10.44 19.03
CA ARG A 191 -9.73 9.91 19.46
C ARG A 191 -9.72 9.47 20.92
N LEU A 192 -8.67 8.80 21.39
CA LEU A 192 -8.53 8.40 22.80
C LEU A 192 -8.34 9.60 23.73
N ILE A 193 -7.66 10.66 23.29
CA ILE A 193 -7.57 11.91 24.06
C ILE A 193 -8.96 12.52 24.24
N ALA A 194 -9.77 12.55 23.18
CA ALA A 194 -11.13 13.09 23.20
C ALA A 194 -12.12 12.16 23.92
N ASN A 195 -12.04 10.86 23.66
CA ASN A 195 -12.90 9.84 24.24
C ASN A 195 -12.11 8.54 24.51
N PRO A 196 -11.67 8.29 25.73
CA PRO A 196 -10.88 7.11 26.08
C PRO A 196 -11.67 5.80 25.98
N ASP A 197 -13.01 5.85 26.02
CA ASP A 197 -13.86 4.67 25.87
C ASP A 197 -14.04 4.19 24.42
N ASP A 198 -13.28 4.76 23.48
CA ASP A 198 -13.23 4.28 22.09
C ASP A 198 -12.37 3.03 21.97
N ASP A 199 -12.99 1.87 22.20
CA ASP A 199 -12.33 0.57 22.17
C ASP A 199 -11.63 0.30 20.83
N SER A 200 -12.18 0.77 19.71
CA SER A 200 -11.58 0.56 18.39
C SER A 200 -10.29 1.36 18.23
N ALA A 201 -10.25 2.58 18.74
CA ALA A 201 -9.05 3.40 18.76
C ALA A 201 -8.01 2.82 19.74
N LEU A 202 -8.44 2.34 20.91
CA LEU A 202 -7.58 1.71 21.90
C LEU A 202 -6.89 0.48 21.32
N LEU A 203 -7.63 -0.47 20.78
CA LEU A 203 -7.07 -1.68 20.18
C LEU A 203 -6.08 -1.39 19.07
N ARG A 204 -6.28 -0.31 18.33
CA ARG A 204 -5.38 0.09 17.26
C ARG A 204 -4.00 0.53 17.75
N VAL A 205 -3.91 1.20 18.88
CA VAL A 205 -2.66 1.87 19.32
C VAL A 205 -2.09 1.38 20.64
N ILE A 206 -2.79 0.54 21.39
CA ILE A 206 -2.33 0.04 22.69
C ILE A 206 -0.92 -0.58 22.64
N ASN A 207 -0.56 -1.24 21.53
CA ASN A 207 0.76 -1.82 21.29
C ASN A 207 1.49 -1.17 20.10
N PHE A 208 1.16 0.05 19.75
CA PHE A 208 1.84 0.84 18.72
C PHE A 208 2.21 2.23 19.25
N PRO A 209 3.52 2.57 19.34
CA PRO A 209 4.69 1.70 19.14
C PRO A 209 4.69 0.49 20.07
N ALA A 210 5.49 -0.53 19.76
CA ALA A 210 5.52 -1.78 20.52
C ALA A 210 5.81 -1.56 22.01
N ARG A 211 4.90 -2.06 22.89
CA ARG A 211 4.97 -1.92 24.36
C ARG A 211 5.05 -3.25 25.09
N GLY A 212 5.23 -4.35 24.34
CA GLY A 212 5.27 -5.70 24.90
C GLY A 212 3.88 -6.23 25.31
N ILE A 213 2.80 -5.66 24.77
CA ILE A 213 1.42 -6.11 25.03
C ILE A 213 1.09 -7.20 24.01
N GLY A 214 1.12 -8.45 24.44
CA GLY A 214 0.81 -9.61 23.60
C GLY A 214 -0.69 -9.90 23.50
N ALA A 215 -1.06 -10.83 22.61
CA ALA A 215 -2.45 -11.26 22.37
C ALA A 215 -3.14 -11.70 23.66
N ARG A 216 -2.45 -12.48 24.50
CA ARG A 216 -2.99 -12.96 25.79
C ARG A 216 -3.36 -11.83 26.75
N SER A 217 -2.56 -10.75 26.78
CA SER A 217 -2.86 -9.60 27.63
C SER A 217 -4.07 -8.81 27.12
N LEU A 218 -4.26 -8.77 25.80
CA LEU A 218 -5.43 -8.15 25.18
C LEU A 218 -6.70 -8.98 25.39
N GLU A 219 -6.63 -10.30 25.25
CA GLU A 219 -7.73 -11.21 25.56
C GLU A 219 -8.19 -11.05 27.00
N GLN A 220 -7.26 -11.06 27.97
CA GLN A 220 -7.58 -10.82 29.37
C GLN A 220 -8.26 -9.46 29.60
N LEU A 221 -7.76 -8.40 28.95
CA LEU A 221 -8.37 -7.07 29.06
C LEU A 221 -9.79 -7.03 28.48
N GLN A 222 -10.03 -7.73 27.38
CA GLN A 222 -11.35 -7.85 26.77
C GLN A 222 -12.32 -8.63 27.66
N ASP A 223 -11.85 -9.70 28.30
CA ASP A 223 -12.66 -10.48 29.24
C ASP A 223 -12.99 -9.69 30.50
N ASP A 224 -12.02 -8.95 31.05
CA ASP A 224 -12.23 -8.05 32.20
C ASP A 224 -13.28 -6.99 31.86
N ALA A 225 -13.19 -6.34 30.71
CA ALA A 225 -14.16 -5.34 30.25
C ALA A 225 -15.59 -5.93 30.10
N ARG A 226 -15.71 -7.14 29.54
CA ARG A 226 -17.01 -7.83 29.42
C ARG A 226 -17.62 -8.17 30.76
N LEU A 227 -16.82 -8.69 31.69
CA LEU A 227 -17.29 -9.02 33.04
C LEU A 227 -17.78 -7.78 33.82
N GLN A 228 -17.16 -6.66 33.60
CA GLN A 228 -17.50 -5.40 34.24
C GLN A 228 -18.62 -4.62 33.52
N GLY A 229 -18.97 -5.01 32.30
CA GLY A 229 -19.93 -4.29 31.46
C GLY A 229 -19.45 -2.88 31.06
N GLY A 230 -18.12 -2.67 31.00
CA GLY A 230 -17.47 -1.41 30.70
C GLY A 230 -16.64 -1.45 29.43
N SER A 231 -15.93 -0.34 29.14
CA SER A 231 -14.99 -0.24 28.03
C SER A 231 -13.64 -0.91 28.35
N LEU A 232 -12.84 -1.16 27.32
CA LEU A 232 -11.45 -1.62 27.49
C LEU A 232 -10.61 -0.62 28.30
N TRP A 233 -10.89 0.67 28.16
CA TRP A 233 -10.25 1.73 28.93
C TRP A 233 -10.56 1.61 30.42
N THR A 234 -11.84 1.45 30.76
CA THR A 234 -12.28 1.28 32.15
C THR A 234 -11.62 0.08 32.80
N ALA A 235 -11.57 -1.07 32.08
CA ALA A 235 -10.90 -2.26 32.57
C ALA A 235 -9.38 -2.06 32.73
N ALA A 236 -8.73 -1.40 31.77
CA ALA A 236 -7.31 -1.07 31.86
C ALA A 236 -6.99 -0.15 33.05
N LEU A 237 -7.84 0.85 33.28
CA LEU A 237 -7.68 1.79 34.37
C LEU A 237 -7.84 1.12 35.73
N GLN A 238 -8.85 0.26 35.90
CA GLN A 238 -9.04 -0.50 37.15
C GLN A 238 -7.86 -1.43 37.42
N LYS A 239 -7.31 -2.06 36.39
CA LYS A 239 -6.10 -2.90 36.52
C LYS A 239 -4.87 -2.13 37.01
N CYS A 240 -4.88 -0.82 36.87
CA CYS A 240 -3.82 0.10 37.28
C CYS A 240 -4.14 0.84 38.58
N GLY A 241 -5.23 0.50 39.29
CA GLY A 241 -5.63 1.17 40.54
C GLY A 241 -6.30 2.55 40.34
N GLY A 242 -6.57 2.95 39.11
CA GLY A 242 -7.18 4.23 38.75
C GLY A 242 -6.18 5.31 38.31
N GLU A 243 -6.71 6.46 37.86
CA GLU A 243 -5.88 7.59 37.36
C GLU A 243 -4.92 8.16 38.40
N ALA A 244 -5.39 8.30 39.64
CA ALA A 244 -4.59 8.87 40.69
C ALA A 244 -3.39 8.04 41.09
N GLU A 245 -3.55 6.72 41.09
CA GLU A 245 -2.48 5.78 41.45
C GLU A 245 -1.44 5.68 40.32
N ILE A 246 -1.89 5.53 39.08
CA ILE A 246 -1.00 5.39 37.90
C ILE A 246 -0.15 6.66 37.69
N MET A 247 -0.66 7.83 38.05
CA MET A 247 0.07 9.12 37.91
C MET A 247 1.10 9.36 39.01
N GLN A 248 1.08 8.62 40.09
CA GLN A 248 2.12 8.68 41.14
C GLN A 248 3.35 7.86 40.78
N GLU A 249 3.21 6.89 39.87
CA GLU A 249 4.31 6.03 39.44
C GLU A 249 5.23 6.75 38.43
N PRO A 250 6.55 6.59 38.51
CA PRO A 250 7.45 7.16 37.52
C PRO A 250 7.21 6.54 36.15
N SER A 251 6.96 7.33 35.10
CA SER A 251 6.66 6.85 33.74
C SER A 251 7.67 5.85 33.18
N LYS A 252 8.95 6.00 33.55
CA LYS A 252 10.06 5.10 33.13
C LYS A 252 9.98 3.69 33.72
N ALA A 253 9.26 3.50 34.82
CA ALA A 253 9.09 2.20 35.47
C ALA A 253 7.92 1.40 34.88
N LEU A 254 6.98 2.07 34.20
CA LEU A 254 5.75 1.48 33.70
C LEU A 254 5.95 0.85 32.32
N LYS A 255 5.58 -0.43 32.18
CA LYS A 255 5.61 -1.17 30.93
C LYS A 255 4.24 -1.78 30.62
N GLY A 256 4.01 -2.13 29.36
CA GLY A 256 2.75 -2.77 28.98
C GLY A 256 1.53 -1.88 29.14
N ILE A 257 0.41 -2.45 29.63
CA ILE A 257 -0.86 -1.74 29.82
C ILE A 257 -0.74 -0.55 30.77
N PRO A 258 -0.08 -0.65 31.95
CA PRO A 258 0.10 0.52 32.82
C PRO A 258 0.84 1.69 32.14
N GLY A 259 1.90 1.39 31.37
CA GLY A 259 2.62 2.42 30.62
C GLY A 259 1.77 3.08 29.54
N PHE A 260 0.89 2.34 28.91
CA PHE A 260 -0.07 2.89 27.93
C PHE A 260 -1.12 3.76 28.61
N VAL A 261 -1.71 3.31 29.73
CA VAL A 261 -2.69 4.09 30.51
C VAL A 261 -2.09 5.41 30.99
N HIS A 262 -0.90 5.36 31.58
CA HIS A 262 -0.16 6.56 32.02
C HIS A 262 0.04 7.56 30.86
N LEU A 263 0.44 7.06 29.69
CA LEU A 263 0.64 7.89 28.49
C LEU A 263 -0.65 8.62 28.10
N ILE A 264 -1.77 7.91 27.97
CA ILE A 264 -3.05 8.50 27.57
C ILE A 264 -3.56 9.50 28.62
N VAL A 265 -3.47 9.19 29.91
CA VAL A 265 -3.86 10.13 30.98
C VAL A 265 -3.01 11.41 30.91
N THR A 266 -1.69 11.27 30.77
CA THR A 266 -0.77 12.43 30.64
C THR A 266 -1.12 13.27 29.40
N MET A 267 -1.33 12.64 28.25
CA MET A 267 -1.73 13.36 27.03
C MET A 267 -3.04 14.11 27.22
N ARG A 268 -4.06 13.49 27.84
CA ARG A 268 -5.34 14.14 28.12
C ARG A 268 -5.20 15.36 29.05
N GLN A 269 -4.41 15.24 30.11
CA GLN A 269 -4.16 16.33 31.01
C GLN A 269 -3.45 17.51 30.33
N ASN A 270 -2.43 17.24 29.56
CA ASN A 270 -1.65 18.26 28.85
C ASN A 270 -2.45 18.92 27.71
N CYS A 271 -3.34 18.17 27.03
CA CYS A 271 -4.10 18.67 25.90
C CYS A 271 -5.38 19.43 26.26
N ASN A 272 -5.83 19.42 27.52
CA ASN A 272 -7.11 20.03 27.94
C ASN A 272 -7.23 21.53 27.62
N THR A 273 -6.14 22.27 27.51
CA THR A 273 -6.10 23.72 27.27
C THR A 273 -5.47 24.12 25.95
N LEU A 274 -5.00 23.13 25.13
CA LEU A 274 -4.27 23.41 23.91
C LEU A 274 -5.21 23.45 22.70
N PRO A 275 -4.98 24.35 21.72
CA PRO A 275 -5.65 24.29 20.43
C PRO A 275 -5.20 23.08 19.63
N LEU A 276 -6.05 22.58 18.72
CA LEU A 276 -5.84 21.33 17.98
C LEU A 276 -4.46 21.23 17.28
N PRO A 277 -3.91 22.27 16.63
CA PRO A 277 -2.56 22.17 16.05
C PRO A 277 -1.49 21.81 17.07
N GLN A 278 -1.53 22.42 18.25
CA GLN A 278 -0.55 22.16 19.33
C GLN A 278 -0.76 20.77 19.97
N ILE A 279 -1.99 20.26 20.00
CA ILE A 279 -2.27 18.87 20.44
C ILE A 279 -1.58 17.86 19.52
N VAL A 280 -1.56 18.15 18.21
CA VAL A 280 -0.94 17.25 17.22
C VAL A 280 0.60 17.28 17.28
N GLU A 281 1.18 18.43 17.70
CA GLU A 281 2.63 18.59 17.84
C GLU A 281 3.16 18.00 19.17
N HIS A 282 2.32 17.88 20.18
CA HIS A 282 2.67 17.36 21.52
C HIS A 282 2.71 15.84 21.54
#